data_8767e535f01bf918b2b77a122cbce32a
#
_entry.id   8767e535f01bf918b2b77a122cbce32a
#
_cell.length_a   1.000
_cell.length_b   1.000
_cell.length_c   1.000
_cell.angle_alpha   90.00
_cell.angle_beta   90.00
_cell.angle_gamma   90.00
#
_symmetry.space_group_name_H-M   'P 1'
#
loop_
_entity.id
_entity.type
_entity.pdbx_description
1 polymer ?
#
loop_
_entity_poly.entity_id
_entity_poly.type
_entity_poly.pdbx_seq_one_letter_code
_entity_poly.pdbx_strand_id
1 'polypeptide(L)'
;PVTVIGMGAGVIYSTLGGTHHTMEDIAVASAIPNMTVLAPCDPEEMRLATTWCATESKGPVYMRLGKAGEPDLTSSVVDPFEVGKIRYLRRGDGDLCILSYGITMKMAFDVADRIQEQTGRAPSVVSVHTIKPLDTAGILSALSSHDRVVVMEEHVPHGGLSSRVKEVAWDNRVRADLSCFT
;
A
#
# COMPACT_ATOMS: atom_id res chain seq x y z
N PRO A 1 -6.33 -2.42 23.44
CA PRO A 1 -6.45 -2.67 22.00
C PRO A 1 -6.06 -4.11 21.65
N VAL A 2 -6.57 -4.63 20.53
CA VAL A 2 -6.24 -5.95 20.00
C VAL A 2 -5.66 -5.76 18.61
N THR A 3 -4.55 -6.43 18.30
CA THR A 3 -3.99 -6.50 16.95
C THR A 3 -4.20 -7.90 16.39
N VAL A 4 -4.92 -8.00 15.29
CA VAL A 4 -5.10 -9.21 14.51
C VAL A 4 -4.08 -9.21 13.39
N ILE A 5 -3.25 -10.24 13.31
CA ILE A 5 -2.22 -10.35 12.27
C ILE A 5 -2.63 -11.45 11.28
N GLY A 6 -2.90 -11.04 10.04
CA GLY A 6 -3.15 -11.95 8.92
C GLY A 6 -1.83 -12.25 8.19
N MET A 7 -1.27 -13.44 8.39
CA MET A 7 -0.06 -13.88 7.68
C MET A 7 -0.40 -14.67 6.43
N GLY A 8 0.39 -14.48 5.38
CA GLY A 8 0.20 -15.18 4.12
C GLY A 8 -0.95 -14.65 3.28
N ALA A 9 -1.25 -13.36 3.43
CA ALA A 9 -2.32 -12.71 2.69
C ALA A 9 -2.05 -12.68 1.17
N GLY A 10 -3.11 -12.43 0.41
CA GLY A 10 -3.06 -12.48 -1.05
C GLY A 10 -2.95 -13.89 -1.58
N VAL A 11 -2.15 -14.09 -2.61
CA VAL A 11 -1.87 -15.40 -3.25
C VAL A 11 -0.47 -15.92 -2.95
N ILE A 12 0.21 -15.42 -1.91
CA ILE A 12 1.61 -15.77 -1.62
C ILE A 12 1.83 -17.28 -1.37
N TYR A 13 0.79 -17.99 -0.96
CA TYR A 13 0.75 -19.46 -0.87
C TYR A 13 0.11 -20.08 -2.13
N SER A 14 0.44 -19.56 -3.31
CA SER A 14 -0.17 -19.93 -4.59
C SER A 14 -0.24 -21.45 -4.84
N THR A 15 0.79 -22.20 -4.44
CA THR A 15 0.87 -23.66 -4.62
C THR A 15 -0.10 -24.44 -3.74
N LEU A 16 -0.64 -23.84 -2.69
CA LEU A 16 -1.58 -24.47 -1.77
C LEU A 16 -3.05 -24.31 -2.21
N GLY A 17 -3.30 -23.49 -3.23
CA GLY A 17 -4.62 -23.27 -3.80
C GLY A 17 -5.51 -22.34 -3.00
N GLY A 18 -6.75 -22.15 -3.48
CA GLY A 18 -7.68 -21.13 -3.01
C GLY A 18 -8.04 -21.15 -1.53
N THR A 19 -7.84 -22.29 -0.83
CA THR A 19 -8.07 -22.37 0.62
C THR A 19 -7.02 -21.60 1.45
N HIS A 20 -5.93 -21.17 0.82
CA HIS A 20 -4.85 -20.40 1.43
C HIS A 20 -4.70 -19.00 0.81
N HIS A 21 -5.64 -18.61 -0.03
CA HIS A 21 -5.66 -17.28 -0.63
C HIS A 21 -6.61 -16.37 0.15
N THR A 22 -6.22 -15.11 0.30
CA THR A 22 -7.02 -14.08 0.99
C THR A 22 -6.94 -12.80 0.19
N MET A 23 -7.95 -12.58 -0.65
CA MET A 23 -8.01 -11.45 -1.58
C MET A 23 -9.01 -10.37 -1.15
N GLU A 24 -9.75 -10.57 -0.06
CA GLU A 24 -10.84 -9.72 0.42
C GLU A 24 -10.59 -9.16 1.83
N ASP A 25 -9.50 -9.55 2.45
CA ASP A 25 -9.21 -9.27 3.86
C ASP A 25 -9.18 -7.79 4.21
N ILE A 26 -8.57 -6.96 3.36
CA ILE A 26 -8.54 -5.50 3.53
C ILE A 26 -9.95 -4.91 3.46
N ALA A 27 -10.77 -5.34 2.50
CA ALA A 27 -12.15 -4.88 2.38
C ALA A 27 -12.97 -5.23 3.63
N VAL A 28 -12.89 -6.47 4.09
CA VAL A 28 -13.59 -6.97 5.28
C VAL A 28 -13.13 -6.22 6.53
N ALA A 29 -11.82 -6.11 6.76
CA ALA A 29 -11.26 -5.39 7.91
C ALA A 29 -11.61 -3.90 7.87
N SER A 30 -11.60 -3.28 6.68
CA SER A 30 -11.95 -1.87 6.52
C SER A 30 -13.43 -1.57 6.82
N ALA A 31 -14.34 -2.54 6.62
CA ALA A 31 -15.75 -2.39 6.94
C ALA A 31 -16.02 -2.37 8.46
N ILE A 32 -15.11 -2.90 9.27
CA ILE A 32 -15.30 -2.96 10.74
C ILE A 32 -15.11 -1.55 11.33
N PRO A 33 -16.08 -1.06 12.14
CA PRO A 33 -15.96 0.24 12.80
C PRO A 33 -14.71 0.34 13.68
N ASN A 34 -14.03 1.49 13.66
CA ASN A 34 -12.83 1.81 14.44
C ASN A 34 -11.61 0.90 14.20
N MET A 35 -11.68 -0.02 13.25
CA MET A 35 -10.53 -0.85 12.86
C MET A 35 -9.51 0.00 12.11
N THR A 36 -8.25 -0.03 12.56
CA THR A 36 -7.11 0.42 11.77
C THR A 36 -6.64 -0.73 10.89
N VAL A 37 -6.34 -0.48 9.62
CA VAL A 37 -5.88 -1.50 8.67
C VAL A 37 -4.50 -1.12 8.16
N LEU A 38 -3.51 -1.95 8.48
CA LEU A 38 -2.11 -1.78 8.11
C LEU A 38 -1.68 -2.89 7.15
N ALA A 39 -0.85 -2.54 6.18
CA ALA A 39 -0.28 -3.47 5.22
C ALA A 39 1.18 -3.08 4.91
N PRO A 40 2.11 -3.23 5.87
CA PRO A 40 3.51 -2.92 5.68
C PRO A 40 4.13 -3.77 4.57
N CYS A 41 5.09 -3.21 3.84
CA CYS A 41 5.60 -3.83 2.62
C CYS A 41 6.89 -4.65 2.84
N ASP A 42 7.56 -4.46 3.96
CA ASP A 42 8.84 -5.10 4.24
C ASP A 42 9.08 -5.27 5.76
N PRO A 43 10.19 -5.93 6.18
CA PRO A 43 10.51 -6.12 7.59
C PRO A 43 10.64 -4.82 8.39
N GLU A 44 11.16 -3.74 7.79
CA GLU A 44 11.32 -2.48 8.50
C GLU A 44 9.98 -1.77 8.73
N GLU A 45 9.13 -1.67 7.70
CA GLU A 45 7.76 -1.15 7.89
C GLU A 45 6.97 -2.01 8.87
N MET A 46 7.14 -3.35 8.84
CA MET A 46 6.51 -4.25 9.81
C MET A 46 6.97 -3.97 11.24
N ARG A 47 8.27 -3.75 11.45
CA ARG A 47 8.84 -3.40 12.76
C ARG A 47 8.25 -2.08 13.28
N LEU A 48 8.19 -1.06 12.42
CA LEU A 48 7.63 0.26 12.76
C LEU A 48 6.12 0.17 13.06
N ALA A 49 5.36 -0.54 12.22
CA ALA A 49 3.93 -0.78 12.43
C ALA A 49 3.66 -1.54 13.74
N THR A 50 4.46 -2.57 14.04
CA THR A 50 4.33 -3.35 15.28
C THR A 50 4.64 -2.48 16.50
N THR A 51 5.67 -1.64 16.43
CA THR A 51 5.99 -0.69 17.49
C THR A 51 4.81 0.25 17.75
N TRP A 52 4.25 0.85 16.68
CA TRP A 52 3.09 1.71 16.78
C TRP A 52 1.88 0.97 17.40
N CYS A 53 1.62 -0.28 16.98
CA CYS A 53 0.53 -1.08 17.57
C CYS A 53 0.70 -1.27 19.07
N ALA A 54 1.93 -1.44 19.54
CA ALA A 54 2.22 -1.68 20.97
C ALA A 54 2.19 -0.41 21.82
N THR A 55 2.54 0.76 21.24
CA THR A 55 2.77 1.98 22.02
C THR A 55 1.71 3.06 21.83
N GLU A 56 1.07 3.12 20.66
CA GLU A 56 0.25 4.27 20.28
C GLU A 56 -1.20 3.91 19.93
N SER A 57 -1.46 2.67 19.45
CA SER A 57 -2.79 2.30 19.00
C SER A 57 -3.81 2.36 20.14
N LYS A 58 -4.97 2.96 19.87
CA LYS A 58 -6.08 3.11 20.86
C LYS A 58 -7.27 2.21 20.53
N GLY A 59 -7.30 1.61 19.36
CA GLY A 59 -8.39 0.78 18.85
C GLY A 59 -7.90 -0.57 18.33
N PRO A 60 -8.83 -1.38 17.78
CA PRO A 60 -8.47 -2.63 17.12
C PRO A 60 -7.66 -2.36 15.85
N VAL A 61 -6.69 -3.22 15.57
CA VAL A 61 -5.82 -3.16 14.40
C VAL A 61 -5.88 -4.48 13.65
N TYR A 62 -6.04 -4.45 12.35
CA TYR A 62 -5.74 -5.54 11.44
C TYR A 62 -4.44 -5.24 10.72
N MET A 63 -3.47 -6.14 10.78
CA MET A 63 -2.18 -6.03 10.09
C MET A 63 -2.05 -7.17 9.09
N ARG A 64 -2.00 -6.81 7.80
CA ARG A 64 -1.80 -7.73 6.69
C ARG A 64 -0.33 -7.95 6.42
N LEU A 65 0.12 -9.20 6.47
CA LEU A 65 1.51 -9.56 6.22
C LEU A 65 1.61 -10.61 5.11
N GLY A 66 2.72 -10.58 4.38
CA GLY A 66 3.15 -11.67 3.50
C GLY A 66 3.58 -12.91 4.30
N LYS A 67 4.61 -13.57 3.81
CA LYS A 67 5.30 -14.65 4.55
C LYS A 67 6.73 -14.20 4.84
N ALA A 68 7.52 -15.02 5.48
CA ALA A 68 8.93 -14.71 5.73
C ALA A 68 9.75 -14.66 4.42
N GLY A 69 10.76 -13.78 4.38
CA GLY A 69 11.72 -13.68 3.28
C GLY A 69 11.49 -12.51 2.34
N GLU A 70 10.61 -11.58 2.66
CA GLU A 70 10.49 -10.32 1.93
C GLU A 70 11.81 -9.53 2.00
N PRO A 71 12.22 -8.88 0.89
CA PRO A 71 13.43 -8.06 0.87
C PRO A 71 13.23 -6.78 1.71
N ASP A 72 14.32 -6.26 2.23
CA ASP A 72 14.35 -4.92 2.81
C ASP A 72 14.28 -3.88 1.68
N LEU A 73 13.23 -3.08 1.71
CA LEU A 73 12.96 -2.03 0.72
C LEU A 73 13.02 -0.64 1.35
N THR A 74 12.91 -0.53 2.66
CA THR A 74 12.62 0.74 3.31
C THR A 74 13.58 1.17 4.42
N SER A 75 14.56 0.37 4.81
CA SER A 75 15.52 0.72 5.88
C SER A 75 16.36 1.97 5.57
N SER A 76 16.61 2.26 4.29
CA SER A 76 17.34 3.45 3.83
C SER A 76 16.45 4.63 3.46
N VAL A 77 15.13 4.49 3.55
CA VAL A 77 14.18 5.54 3.15
C VAL A 77 14.11 6.65 4.20
N VAL A 78 14.29 7.89 3.75
CA VAL A 78 14.33 9.07 4.61
C VAL A 78 12.94 9.52 5.06
N ASP A 79 11.91 9.37 4.19
CA ASP A 79 10.54 9.73 4.55
C ASP A 79 10.08 8.90 5.78
N PRO A 80 9.52 9.53 6.82
CA PRO A 80 9.16 8.83 8.04
C PRO A 80 8.01 7.85 7.82
N PHE A 81 7.99 6.79 8.61
CA PHE A 81 6.82 5.93 8.75
C PHE A 81 5.86 6.57 9.76
N GLU A 82 4.67 6.93 9.30
CA GLU A 82 3.62 7.50 10.14
C GLU A 82 2.27 6.87 9.79
N VAL A 83 1.62 6.23 10.77
CA VAL A 83 0.32 5.60 10.54
C VAL A 83 -0.72 6.64 10.15
N GLY A 84 -1.43 6.37 9.06
CA GLY A 84 -2.39 7.32 8.47
C GLY A 84 -1.77 8.27 7.45
N LYS A 85 -0.49 8.08 7.07
CA LYS A 85 0.19 8.83 6.02
C LYS A 85 0.72 7.90 4.93
N ILE A 86 0.74 8.39 3.69
CA ILE A 86 1.51 7.73 2.63
C ILE A 86 2.99 8.01 2.83
N ARG A 87 3.85 7.09 2.35
CA ARG A 87 5.29 7.20 2.47
C ARG A 87 5.94 7.08 1.10
N TYR A 88 6.67 8.10 0.67
CA TYR A 88 7.45 8.03 -0.55
C TYR A 88 8.70 7.19 -0.31
N LEU A 89 8.76 6.02 -0.92
CA LEU A 89 9.95 5.16 -0.91
C LEU A 89 10.96 5.59 -1.97
N ARG A 90 10.46 6.16 -3.06
CA ARG A 90 11.25 6.81 -4.11
C ARG A 90 10.52 8.06 -4.59
N ARG A 91 11.23 9.18 -4.64
CA ARG A 91 10.75 10.37 -5.34
C ARG A 91 11.40 10.39 -6.71
N GLY A 92 10.62 10.14 -7.74
CA GLY A 92 11.07 10.15 -9.12
C GLY A 92 11.06 11.54 -9.74
N ASP A 93 11.67 11.65 -10.92
CA ASP A 93 11.64 12.83 -11.79
C ASP A 93 10.69 12.64 -13.00
N GLY A 94 10.03 11.47 -13.06
CA GLY A 94 9.05 11.11 -14.06
C GLY A 94 7.63 11.57 -13.71
N ASP A 95 6.75 11.52 -14.71
CA ASP A 95 5.35 11.94 -14.57
C ASP A 95 4.45 10.85 -13.98
N LEU A 96 5.04 9.68 -13.65
CA LEU A 96 4.33 8.51 -13.14
C LEU A 96 4.56 8.33 -11.64
N CYS A 97 3.47 8.09 -10.91
CA CYS A 97 3.50 7.65 -9.52
C CYS A 97 2.88 6.25 -9.39
N ILE A 98 3.54 5.36 -8.68
CA ILE A 98 3.05 4.02 -8.36
C ILE A 98 2.70 3.98 -6.88
N LEU A 99 1.42 3.77 -6.57
CA LEU A 99 0.90 3.55 -5.23
C LEU A 99 0.76 2.04 -5.00
N SER A 100 1.32 1.52 -3.93
CA SER A 100 1.20 0.11 -3.60
C SER A 100 1.29 -0.12 -2.08
N TYR A 101 1.10 -1.35 -1.64
CA TYR A 101 1.27 -1.78 -0.26
C TYR A 101 1.70 -3.24 -0.17
N GLY A 102 2.16 -3.65 0.99
CA GLY A 102 2.47 -5.05 1.27
C GLY A 102 3.45 -5.65 0.26
N ILE A 103 3.31 -6.93 0.00
CA ILE A 103 4.25 -7.68 -0.85
C ILE A 103 4.31 -7.21 -2.31
N THR A 104 3.27 -6.55 -2.81
CA THR A 104 3.26 -6.00 -4.18
C THR A 104 4.23 -4.82 -4.36
N MET A 105 4.74 -4.26 -3.27
CA MET A 105 5.73 -3.18 -3.33
C MET A 105 7.02 -3.57 -4.06
N LYS A 106 7.50 -4.82 -3.86
CA LYS A 106 8.67 -5.30 -4.62
C LYS A 106 8.42 -5.24 -6.13
N MET A 107 7.23 -5.67 -6.57
CA MET A 107 6.85 -5.60 -7.98
C MET A 107 6.73 -4.14 -8.45
N ALA A 108 6.24 -3.23 -7.61
CA ALA A 108 6.16 -1.81 -7.92
C ALA A 108 7.56 -1.22 -8.19
N PHE A 109 8.57 -1.59 -7.41
CA PHE A 109 9.96 -1.22 -7.66
C PHE A 109 10.50 -1.80 -8.97
N ASP A 110 10.26 -3.10 -9.23
CA ASP A 110 10.72 -3.75 -10.47
C ASP A 110 10.12 -3.09 -11.72
N VAL A 111 8.85 -2.71 -11.65
CA VAL A 111 8.17 -1.97 -12.73
C VAL A 111 8.77 -0.57 -12.87
N ALA A 112 9.00 0.14 -11.77
CA ALA A 112 9.59 1.47 -11.79
C ALA A 112 11.01 1.47 -12.39
N ASP A 113 11.82 0.48 -12.03
CA ASP A 113 13.19 0.32 -12.57
C ASP A 113 13.16 0.07 -14.08
N ARG A 114 12.30 -0.81 -14.57
CA ARG A 114 12.13 -1.07 -16.00
C ARG A 114 11.68 0.16 -16.78
N ILE A 115 10.77 0.94 -16.22
CA ILE A 115 10.31 2.20 -16.83
C ILE A 115 11.47 3.19 -16.90
N GLN A 116 12.26 3.31 -15.84
CA GLN A 116 13.42 4.18 -15.81
C GLN A 116 14.46 3.76 -16.86
N GLU A 117 14.74 2.46 -17.00
CA GLU A 117 15.64 1.93 -18.03
C GLU A 117 15.16 2.26 -19.44
N GLN A 118 13.85 2.20 -19.70
CA GLN A 118 13.27 2.42 -21.02
C GLN A 118 13.11 3.90 -21.38
N THR A 119 12.83 4.75 -20.39
CA THR A 119 12.46 6.15 -20.61
C THR A 119 13.50 7.16 -20.16
N GLY A 120 14.47 6.72 -19.35
CA GLY A 120 15.46 7.59 -18.70
C GLY A 120 14.89 8.39 -17.52
N ARG A 121 13.60 8.23 -17.17
CA ARG A 121 12.91 8.97 -16.10
C ARG A 121 12.40 8.00 -15.04
N ALA A 122 12.71 8.28 -13.79
CA ALA A 122 12.31 7.44 -12.67
C ALA A 122 10.87 7.73 -12.23
N PRO A 123 9.97 6.72 -12.13
CA PRO A 123 8.70 6.88 -11.45
C PRO A 123 8.86 7.12 -9.94
N SER A 124 7.90 7.85 -9.35
CA SER A 124 7.72 7.88 -7.90
C SER A 124 7.12 6.54 -7.44
N VAL A 125 7.60 6.01 -6.31
CA VAL A 125 7.07 4.80 -5.66
C VAL A 125 6.65 5.13 -4.25
N VAL A 126 5.40 4.82 -3.91
CA VAL A 126 4.75 5.24 -2.67
C VAL A 126 4.15 4.04 -1.94
N SER A 127 4.54 3.86 -0.69
CA SER A 127 3.90 2.92 0.21
C SER A 127 2.64 3.52 0.82
N VAL A 128 1.51 2.87 0.58
CA VAL A 128 0.24 3.15 1.26
C VAL A 128 0.05 2.09 2.35
N HIS A 129 1.01 2.03 3.27
CA HIS A 129 1.04 1.03 4.34
C HIS A 129 -0.14 1.12 5.32
N THR A 130 -0.87 2.24 5.32
CA THR A 130 -2.10 2.42 6.10
C THR A 130 -3.29 2.56 5.16
N ILE A 131 -4.12 1.52 5.12
CA ILE A 131 -5.33 1.51 4.27
C ILE A 131 -6.49 2.21 4.98
N LYS A 132 -6.53 2.09 6.32
CA LYS A 132 -7.54 2.76 7.14
C LYS A 132 -6.93 3.19 8.48
N PRO A 133 -6.99 4.50 8.82
CA PRO A 133 -7.50 5.59 7.99
C PRO A 133 -6.63 5.84 6.76
N LEU A 134 -7.24 6.15 5.61
CA LEU A 134 -6.50 6.49 4.41
C LEU A 134 -6.01 7.95 4.47
N ASP A 135 -4.78 8.20 4.05
CA ASP A 135 -4.23 9.56 3.86
C ASP A 135 -4.82 10.22 2.62
N THR A 136 -6.04 10.70 2.73
CA THR A 136 -6.74 11.38 1.63
C THR A 136 -5.92 12.56 1.09
N ALA A 137 -5.29 13.35 1.96
CA ALA A 137 -4.50 14.51 1.54
C ALA A 137 -3.23 14.08 0.77
N GLY A 138 -2.53 13.05 1.24
CA GLY A 138 -1.36 12.49 0.54
C GLY A 138 -1.73 11.89 -0.82
N ILE A 139 -2.83 11.14 -0.88
CA ILE A 139 -3.35 10.59 -2.15
C ILE A 139 -3.72 11.72 -3.13
N LEU A 140 -4.42 12.75 -2.68
CA LEU A 140 -4.76 13.91 -3.51
C LEU A 140 -3.52 14.63 -4.02
N SER A 141 -2.50 14.78 -3.17
CA SER A 141 -1.21 15.36 -3.58
C SER A 141 -0.55 14.52 -4.66
N ALA A 142 -0.51 13.19 -4.51
CA ALA A 142 0.05 12.29 -5.51
C ALA A 142 -0.71 12.36 -6.84
N LEU A 143 -2.05 12.36 -6.80
CA LEU A 143 -2.92 12.49 -7.98
C LEU A 143 -2.78 13.85 -8.70
N SER A 144 -2.43 14.92 -7.97
CA SER A 144 -2.33 16.26 -8.53
C SER A 144 -0.93 16.61 -9.01
N SER A 145 0.10 15.93 -8.51
CA SER A 145 1.50 16.22 -8.82
C SER A 145 2.10 15.32 -9.90
N HIS A 146 1.36 14.31 -10.37
CA HIS A 146 1.79 13.41 -11.43
C HIS A 146 0.74 13.33 -12.53
N ASP A 147 1.17 13.27 -13.77
CA ASP A 147 0.27 13.15 -14.92
C ASP A 147 -0.45 11.80 -14.93
N ARG A 148 0.22 10.77 -14.42
CA ARG A 148 -0.31 9.41 -14.34
C ARG A 148 -0.07 8.79 -12.98
N VAL A 149 -1.10 8.17 -12.43
CA VAL A 149 -1.01 7.40 -11.18
C VAL A 149 -1.44 5.95 -11.43
N VAL A 150 -0.64 5.03 -10.98
CA VAL A 150 -0.91 3.59 -11.04
C VAL A 150 -1.07 3.05 -9.63
N VAL A 151 -2.16 2.34 -9.37
CA VAL A 151 -2.34 1.58 -8.13
C VAL A 151 -2.07 0.11 -8.44
N MET A 152 -1.17 -0.50 -7.68
CA MET A 152 -0.85 -1.92 -7.77
C MET A 152 -1.16 -2.60 -6.44
N GLU A 153 -2.06 -3.57 -6.46
CA GLU A 153 -2.42 -4.32 -5.27
C GLU A 153 -2.74 -5.78 -5.57
N GLU A 154 -2.65 -6.62 -4.58
CA GLU A 154 -3.09 -8.01 -4.61
C GLU A 154 -4.37 -8.12 -3.79
N HIS A 155 -5.50 -7.83 -4.44
CA HIS A 155 -6.82 -7.77 -3.82
C HIS A 155 -7.90 -7.88 -4.91
N VAL A 156 -9.11 -8.28 -4.54
CA VAL A 156 -10.26 -8.16 -5.45
C VAL A 156 -10.57 -6.68 -5.76
N PRO A 157 -11.19 -6.36 -6.91
CA PRO A 157 -11.43 -4.98 -7.33
C PRO A 157 -12.24 -4.11 -6.35
N HIS A 158 -12.95 -4.74 -5.39
CA HIS A 158 -13.86 -4.06 -4.47
C HIS A 158 -13.27 -3.94 -3.06
N GLY A 159 -13.26 -2.72 -2.51
CA GLY A 159 -12.89 -2.45 -1.13
C GLY A 159 -11.39 -2.43 -0.81
N GLY A 160 -10.53 -2.70 -1.81
CA GLY A 160 -9.08 -2.54 -1.71
C GLY A 160 -8.62 -1.09 -1.91
N LEU A 161 -7.31 -0.89 -2.01
CA LEU A 161 -6.71 0.43 -2.21
C LEU A 161 -7.20 1.10 -3.49
N SER A 162 -7.30 0.35 -4.59
CA SER A 162 -7.76 0.87 -5.88
C SER A 162 -9.15 1.50 -5.79
N SER A 163 -10.09 0.85 -5.10
CA SER A 163 -11.43 1.40 -4.85
C SER A 163 -11.34 2.71 -4.07
N ARG A 164 -10.53 2.73 -3.01
CA ARG A 164 -10.39 3.89 -2.12
C ARG A 164 -9.73 5.08 -2.82
N VAL A 165 -8.74 4.85 -3.67
CA VAL A 165 -8.10 5.91 -4.47
C VAL A 165 -9.09 6.48 -5.49
N LYS A 166 -9.90 5.62 -6.14
CA LYS A 166 -10.98 6.07 -7.04
C LYS A 166 -12.03 6.92 -6.32
N GLU A 167 -12.46 6.51 -5.11
CA GLU A 167 -13.38 7.29 -4.27
C GLU A 167 -12.78 8.67 -3.96
N VAL A 168 -11.51 8.73 -3.50
CA VAL A 168 -10.82 10.00 -3.22
C VAL A 168 -10.77 10.89 -4.45
N ALA A 169 -10.42 10.36 -5.62
CA ALA A 169 -10.38 11.12 -6.86
C ALA A 169 -11.76 11.64 -7.26
N TRP A 170 -12.79 10.81 -7.16
CA TRP A 170 -14.17 11.15 -7.52
C TRP A 170 -14.74 12.23 -6.59
N ASP A 171 -14.66 12.04 -5.29
CA ASP A 171 -15.22 12.94 -4.28
C ASP A 171 -14.58 14.34 -4.33
N ASN A 172 -13.31 14.39 -4.71
CA ASN A 172 -12.56 15.65 -4.82
C ASN A 172 -12.49 16.19 -6.26
N ARG A 173 -13.18 15.57 -7.22
CA ARG A 173 -13.25 15.97 -8.63
C ARG A 173 -11.88 16.11 -9.31
N VAL A 174 -10.93 15.28 -8.89
CA VAL A 174 -9.60 15.23 -9.50
C VAL A 174 -9.69 14.47 -10.82
N ARG A 175 -9.18 15.07 -11.88
CA ARG A 175 -9.01 14.42 -13.19
C ARG A 175 -7.56 13.95 -13.27
N ALA A 176 -7.34 12.67 -13.04
CA ALA A 176 -6.04 12.02 -13.17
C ALA A 176 -6.13 10.85 -14.16
N ASP A 177 -5.05 10.59 -14.89
CA ASP A 177 -4.89 9.31 -15.60
C ASP A 177 -4.58 8.24 -14.55
N LEU A 178 -5.63 7.56 -14.08
CA LEU A 178 -5.57 6.57 -13.01
C LEU A 178 -5.79 5.17 -13.55
N SER A 179 -4.77 4.32 -13.43
CA SER A 179 -4.83 2.90 -13.75
C SER A 179 -4.72 2.05 -12.49
N CYS A 180 -5.49 0.96 -12.42
CA CYS A 180 -5.51 0.06 -11.27
C CYS A 180 -5.28 -1.38 -11.72
N PHE A 181 -4.32 -2.05 -11.09
CA PHE A 181 -4.00 -3.47 -11.25
C PHE A 181 -4.29 -4.18 -9.93
N THR A 182 -5.28 -5.08 -9.97
CA THR A 182 -5.79 -5.83 -8.82
C THR A 182 -5.73 -7.33 -9.09
#